data_298d66f0ffe2bc20d7eff99695725e80
#
_entry.id   298d66f0ffe2bc20d7eff99695725e80
#
_cell.length_a   1.000
_cell.length_b   1.000
_cell.length_c   1.000
_cell.angle_alpha   90.00
_cell.angle_beta   90.00
_cell.angle_gamma   90.00
#
_symmetry.space_group_name_H-M   'P 1'
#
loop_
_entity.id
_entity.type
_entity.pdbx_description
1 polymer ?
#
loop_
_entity_poly.entity_id
_entity_poly.type
_entity_poly.pdbx_seq_one_letter_code
_entity_poly.pdbx_strand_id
1 'polypeptide(L)'
;AGIMNFVYKDNAGGTQIEIRSGEYADGDGDMYRVAANVGMPFTANGFANFSLELQDTDPTSRSVQRGDAQALYDGGNAAIWNYPNPAQVWGSPEVSDDVKLVANIGLELDANKEFYLFGNYAERKVLGGFFFRNPTNRGGIFSTDGGDTRMVLDVAQATSGAARTCP
;
A
#
# COMPACT_ATOMS: atom_id res chain seq x y z
N ALA A 1 4.89 19.73 20.82
CA ALA A 1 5.84 19.21 19.84
C ALA A 1 6.62 18.08 20.49
N GLY A 2 6.77 16.95 19.79
CA GLY A 2 7.55 15.81 20.25
C GLY A 2 8.75 15.58 19.34
N ILE A 3 9.78 14.97 19.88
CA ILE A 3 10.95 14.56 19.13
C ILE A 3 10.95 13.03 19.08
N MET A 4 11.08 12.47 17.91
CA MET A 4 11.24 11.03 17.71
C MET A 4 12.68 10.77 17.30
N ASN A 5 13.36 9.90 18.03
CA ASN A 5 14.72 9.50 17.71
C ASN A 5 14.76 8.04 17.30
N PHE A 6 15.39 7.74 16.17
CA PHE A 6 15.58 6.39 15.68
C PHE A 6 17.05 6.00 15.86
N VAL A 7 17.27 4.88 16.51
CA VAL A 7 18.60 4.32 16.72
C VAL A 7 18.65 2.96 16.05
N TYR A 8 19.62 2.75 15.20
CA TYR A 8 19.86 1.45 14.59
C TYR A 8 20.46 0.48 15.61
N LYS A 9 20.16 -0.82 15.41
CA LYS A 9 20.79 -1.85 16.22
C LYS A 9 22.28 -1.91 15.93
N ASP A 10 23.07 -1.93 16.98
CA ASP A 10 24.54 -1.91 16.96
C ASP A 10 25.15 -3.10 17.70
N ASN A 11 24.34 -4.07 18.10
CA ASN A 11 24.85 -5.23 18.82
C ASN A 11 25.81 -6.05 17.94
N ALA A 12 26.97 -6.34 18.49
CA ALA A 12 28.03 -7.12 17.87
C ALA A 12 27.86 -8.64 18.05
N GLY A 13 26.68 -9.10 18.39
CA GLY A 13 26.43 -10.53 18.56
C GLY A 13 24.96 -10.83 18.77
N GLY A 14 24.62 -12.09 18.47
CA GLY A 14 23.26 -12.60 18.63
C GLY A 14 22.44 -12.58 17.36
N THR A 15 21.47 -13.47 17.36
CA THR A 15 20.49 -13.61 16.28
C THR A 15 19.11 -13.59 16.90
N GLN A 16 18.23 -12.82 16.30
CA GLN A 16 16.82 -12.74 16.67
C GLN A 16 15.99 -13.08 15.43
N ILE A 17 15.02 -13.96 15.59
CA ILE A 17 14.05 -14.28 14.55
C ILE A 17 12.67 -14.08 15.18
N GLU A 18 11.80 -13.42 14.45
CA GLU A 18 10.41 -13.18 14.82
C GLU A 18 9.52 -13.64 13.68
N ILE A 19 8.53 -14.44 14.00
CA ILE A 19 7.50 -14.87 13.05
C ILE A 19 6.16 -14.45 13.63
N ARG A 20 5.37 -13.78 12.86
CA ARG A 20 4.00 -13.39 13.19
C ARG A 20 3.06 -13.86 12.10
N SER A 21 1.91 -14.31 12.51
CA SER A 21 0.76 -14.54 11.65
C SER A 21 -0.49 -14.05 12.35
N GLY A 22 -1.48 -13.66 11.59
CA GLY A 22 -2.74 -13.20 12.14
C GLY A 22 -3.78 -13.06 11.06
N GLU A 23 -5.03 -13.06 11.46
CA GLU A 23 -6.21 -12.83 10.64
C GLU A 23 -7.20 -11.99 11.43
N TYR A 24 -8.13 -11.34 10.75
CA TYR A 24 -9.25 -10.69 11.42
C TYR A 24 -10.31 -11.73 11.80
N ALA A 25 -11.12 -11.39 12.82
CA ALA A 25 -12.16 -12.28 13.34
C ALA A 25 -13.22 -12.67 12.29
N ASP A 26 -13.32 -11.93 11.21
CA ASP A 26 -14.22 -12.20 10.08
C ASP A 26 -13.63 -13.16 9.05
N GLY A 27 -12.40 -13.66 9.27
CA GLY A 27 -11.75 -14.62 8.39
C GLY A 27 -11.19 -14.00 7.11
N ASP A 28 -10.72 -12.77 7.19
CA ASP A 28 -10.08 -12.05 6.11
C ASP A 28 -8.80 -11.33 6.58
N GLY A 29 -8.00 -10.83 5.67
CA GLY A 29 -6.83 -10.04 5.99
C GLY A 29 -5.70 -10.85 6.61
N ASP A 30 -5.49 -12.06 6.15
CA ASP A 30 -4.39 -12.90 6.60
C ASP A 30 -3.07 -12.14 6.46
N MET A 31 -2.26 -12.22 7.49
CA MET A 31 -0.97 -11.57 7.54
C MET A 31 0.11 -12.53 7.97
N TYR A 32 1.20 -12.55 7.24
CA TYR A 32 2.40 -13.28 7.58
C TYR A 32 3.59 -12.32 7.58
N ARG A 33 4.37 -12.36 8.65
CA ARG A 33 5.57 -11.55 8.77
C ARG A 33 6.70 -12.39 9.35
N VAL A 34 7.85 -12.32 8.70
CA VAL A 34 9.10 -12.91 9.20
C VAL A 34 10.11 -11.78 9.30
N ALA A 35 10.70 -11.63 10.46
CA ALA A 35 11.77 -10.69 10.68
C ALA A 35 12.98 -11.39 11.30
N ALA A 36 14.15 -11.06 10.83
CA ALA A 36 15.41 -11.57 11.35
C ALA A 36 16.38 -10.42 11.57
N ASN A 37 17.13 -10.53 12.65
CA ASN A 37 18.25 -9.63 12.93
C ASN A 37 19.46 -10.47 13.33
N VAL A 38 20.60 -10.15 12.76
CA VAL A 38 21.89 -10.81 13.06
C VAL A 38 22.91 -9.73 13.36
N GLY A 39 23.48 -9.81 14.55
CA GLY A 39 24.64 -9.04 14.93
C GLY A 39 25.88 -9.92 14.93
N MET A 40 26.96 -9.42 14.41
CA MET A 40 28.25 -10.10 14.41
C MET A 40 29.39 -9.12 14.70
N PRO A 41 30.48 -9.58 15.35
CA PRO A 41 31.64 -8.74 15.50
C PRO A 41 32.28 -8.49 14.13
N PHE A 42 32.64 -7.25 13.91
CA PHE A 42 33.38 -6.83 12.72
C PHE A 42 34.72 -6.30 13.19
N THR A 43 35.74 -7.14 13.20
CA THR A 43 37.00 -6.89 13.85
C THR A 43 36.94 -6.92 15.40
N ALA A 44 38.04 -6.59 16.08
CA ALA A 44 38.08 -6.58 17.53
C ALA A 44 37.25 -5.47 18.18
N ASN A 45 37.05 -4.35 17.47
CA ASN A 45 36.44 -3.14 18.01
C ASN A 45 35.30 -2.64 17.09
N GLY A 46 34.57 -3.52 16.51
CA GLY A 46 33.48 -3.13 15.63
C GLY A 46 32.33 -4.12 15.62
N PHE A 47 31.26 -3.70 14.99
CA PHE A 47 30.05 -4.49 14.80
C PHE A 47 29.55 -4.44 13.37
N ALA A 48 28.87 -5.47 12.96
CA ALA A 48 28.03 -5.46 11.78
C ALA A 48 26.66 -6.03 12.16
N ASN A 49 25.62 -5.30 11.90
CA ASN A 49 24.26 -5.67 12.20
C ASN A 49 23.41 -5.64 10.93
N PHE A 50 22.69 -6.72 10.68
CA PHE A 50 21.82 -6.88 9.52
C PHE A 50 20.42 -7.24 9.97
N SER A 51 19.45 -6.59 9.39
CA SER A 51 18.03 -6.89 9.61
C SER A 51 17.35 -7.16 8.29
N LEU A 52 16.49 -8.16 8.28
CA LEU A 52 15.59 -8.50 7.17
C LEU A 52 14.18 -8.58 7.70
N GLU A 53 13.24 -8.02 6.99
CA GLU A 53 11.81 -8.20 7.23
C GLU A 53 11.12 -8.54 5.91
N LEU A 54 10.29 -9.56 5.96
CA LEU A 54 9.43 -10.00 4.87
C LEU A 54 8.00 -10.01 5.39
N GLN A 55 7.07 -9.44 4.65
CA GLN A 55 5.67 -9.42 5.02
C GLN A 55 4.77 -9.55 3.81
N ASP A 56 3.70 -10.31 3.99
CA ASP A 56 2.56 -10.39 3.09
C ASP A 56 1.28 -10.16 3.89
N THR A 57 0.30 -9.49 3.29
CA THR A 57 -0.99 -9.24 3.92
C THR A 57 -2.08 -9.29 2.88
N ASP A 58 -3.03 -10.16 3.08
CA ASP A 58 -4.22 -10.23 2.25
C ASP A 58 -5.16 -9.06 2.50
N PRO A 59 -5.92 -8.62 1.51
CA PRO A 59 -6.83 -7.52 1.67
C PRO A 59 -8.02 -7.89 2.53
N THR A 60 -8.59 -6.90 3.18
CA THR A 60 -9.93 -7.03 3.74
C THR A 60 -10.91 -6.32 2.83
N SER A 61 -12.08 -6.91 2.60
CA SER A 61 -13.13 -6.28 1.82
C SER A 61 -14.46 -6.35 2.55
N ARG A 62 -14.82 -5.25 3.17
CA ARG A 62 -16.12 -5.07 3.83
C ARG A 62 -16.95 -4.04 3.10
N SER A 63 -16.77 -4.05 1.81
CA SER A 63 -17.38 -3.09 0.93
C SER A 63 -18.84 -3.43 0.68
N VAL A 64 -19.64 -2.39 0.61
CA VAL A 64 -21.04 -2.46 0.18
C VAL A 64 -21.24 -1.47 -0.96
N GLN A 65 -22.18 -1.77 -1.86
CA GLN A 65 -22.49 -0.85 -2.93
C GLN A 65 -23.06 0.45 -2.38
N ARG A 66 -22.55 1.57 -2.82
CA ARG A 66 -23.09 2.87 -2.44
C ARG A 66 -24.46 3.08 -3.07
N GLY A 67 -25.35 3.70 -2.33
CA GLY A 67 -26.70 3.97 -2.81
C GLY A 67 -26.77 4.85 -4.05
N ASP A 68 -25.86 5.82 -4.17
CA ASP A 68 -25.77 6.66 -5.36
C ASP A 68 -25.20 5.93 -6.59
N ALA A 69 -24.29 5.00 -6.38
CA ALA A 69 -23.80 4.14 -7.43
C ALA A 69 -24.86 3.13 -7.88
N GLN A 70 -25.60 2.57 -6.93
CA GLN A 70 -26.70 1.67 -7.22
C GLN A 70 -27.80 2.38 -8.01
N ALA A 71 -28.16 3.59 -7.62
CA ALA A 71 -29.18 4.36 -8.33
C ALA A 71 -28.78 4.66 -9.79
N LEU A 72 -27.52 4.94 -10.05
CA LEU A 72 -27.03 5.10 -11.41
C LEU A 72 -27.08 3.81 -12.22
N TYR A 73 -26.74 2.70 -11.60
CA TYR A 73 -26.87 1.39 -12.24
C TYR A 73 -28.34 1.05 -12.57
N ASP A 74 -29.22 1.25 -11.59
CA ASP A 74 -30.66 0.98 -11.76
C ASP A 74 -31.29 1.91 -12.81
N GLY A 75 -30.72 3.10 -12.96
CA GLY A 75 -31.09 4.05 -14.02
C GLY A 75 -30.56 3.69 -15.40
N GLY A 76 -29.90 2.55 -15.55
CA GLY A 76 -29.43 2.04 -16.84
C GLY A 76 -27.94 2.23 -17.11
N ASN A 77 -27.20 2.84 -16.18
CA ASN A 77 -25.77 3.02 -16.35
C ASN A 77 -24.97 1.81 -15.89
N ALA A 78 -24.96 0.77 -16.70
CA ALA A 78 -24.26 -0.49 -16.38
C ALA A 78 -22.75 -0.32 -16.23
N ALA A 79 -22.18 0.77 -16.65
CA ALA A 79 -20.75 1.04 -16.50
C ALA A 79 -20.30 1.11 -15.04
N ILE A 80 -21.21 1.37 -14.12
CA ILE A 80 -20.95 1.38 -12.69
C ILE A 80 -20.46 0.00 -12.18
N TRP A 81 -20.94 -1.06 -12.80
CA TRP A 81 -20.54 -2.42 -12.45
C TRP A 81 -19.28 -2.90 -13.13
N ASN A 82 -18.78 -2.15 -14.05
CA ASN A 82 -17.57 -2.56 -14.74
C ASN A 82 -16.35 -2.49 -13.84
N TYR A 83 -16.45 -1.74 -12.72
CA TYR A 83 -15.24 -1.54 -11.99
C TYR A 83 -15.40 -0.73 -10.70
N PRO A 84 -14.95 -1.25 -9.60
CA PRO A 84 -15.06 -2.65 -9.19
C PRO A 84 -16.47 -2.97 -8.76
N ASN A 85 -16.73 -4.21 -8.39
CA ASN A 85 -18.01 -4.60 -7.82
C ASN A 85 -17.80 -5.09 -6.37
N PRO A 86 -18.24 -4.32 -5.38
CA PRO A 86 -19.00 -3.06 -5.47
C PRO A 86 -18.17 -1.91 -6.04
N ALA A 87 -18.83 -0.86 -6.46
CA ALA A 87 -18.18 0.31 -7.07
C ALA A 87 -17.22 1.05 -6.15
N GLN A 88 -17.24 0.74 -4.91
CA GLN A 88 -16.33 1.27 -3.92
C GLN A 88 -15.85 0.17 -2.99
N VAL A 89 -14.55 0.03 -2.88
CA VAL A 89 -13.92 -0.97 -2.01
C VAL A 89 -13.36 -0.28 -0.77
N TRP A 90 -13.80 -0.74 0.38
CA TRP A 90 -13.30 -0.35 1.67
C TRP A 90 -12.63 -1.52 2.35
N GLY A 91 -11.49 -1.29 2.92
CA GLY A 91 -10.77 -2.29 3.68
C GLY A 91 -9.28 -2.00 3.72
N SER A 92 -8.54 -2.86 4.36
CA SER A 92 -7.09 -2.83 4.31
C SER A 92 -6.63 -3.24 2.91
N PRO A 93 -5.61 -2.59 2.37
CA PRO A 93 -5.07 -2.97 1.08
C PRO A 93 -4.37 -4.33 1.14
N GLU A 94 -4.30 -4.99 0.01
CA GLU A 94 -3.36 -6.07 -0.19
C GLU A 94 -1.94 -5.50 -0.18
N VAL A 95 -1.06 -6.15 0.57
CA VAL A 95 0.37 -5.83 0.58
C VAL A 95 1.12 -7.09 0.21
N SER A 96 1.84 -7.03 -0.88
CA SER A 96 2.67 -8.14 -1.35
C SER A 96 4.10 -7.70 -1.58
N ASP A 97 5.02 -8.67 -1.54
CA ASP A 97 6.44 -8.43 -1.73
C ASP A 97 7.00 -7.32 -0.82
N ASP A 98 6.51 -7.20 0.42
CA ASP A 98 7.06 -6.23 1.37
C ASP A 98 8.37 -6.76 1.94
N VAL A 99 9.45 -6.25 1.40
CA VAL A 99 10.83 -6.62 1.78
C VAL A 99 11.54 -5.41 2.34
N LYS A 100 12.16 -5.56 3.50
CA LYS A 100 12.99 -4.52 4.09
C LYS A 100 14.32 -5.10 4.54
N LEU A 101 15.38 -4.44 4.14
CA LEU A 101 16.75 -4.76 4.53
C LEU A 101 17.37 -3.54 5.19
N VAL A 102 18.07 -3.77 6.28
CA VAL A 102 18.86 -2.73 6.96
C VAL A 102 20.22 -3.29 7.29
N ALA A 103 21.24 -2.52 7.03
CA ALA A 103 22.62 -2.82 7.43
C ALA A 103 23.15 -1.65 8.26
N ASN A 104 23.84 -1.97 9.33
CA ASN A 104 24.51 -1.01 10.19
C ASN A 104 25.88 -1.57 10.63
N ILE A 105 26.93 -0.86 10.28
CA ILE A 105 28.31 -1.32 10.51
C ILE A 105 29.09 -0.18 11.17
N GLY A 106 29.75 -0.48 12.25
CA GLY A 106 30.61 0.47 12.96
C GLY A 106 31.95 -0.18 13.28
N LEU A 107 32.99 0.62 13.24
CA LEU A 107 34.35 0.20 13.55
C LEU A 107 35.14 1.32 14.18
N GLU A 108 35.67 1.10 15.37
CA GLU A 108 36.66 1.98 15.96
C GLU A 108 38.04 1.68 15.35
N LEU A 109 38.63 2.66 14.69
CA LEU A 109 39.94 2.55 14.07
C LEU A 109 41.06 2.88 15.06
N ASP A 110 40.86 3.91 15.85
CA ASP A 110 41.70 4.30 16.98
C ASP A 110 40.89 5.13 17.99
N ALA A 111 41.50 5.56 19.08
CA ALA A 111 40.82 6.29 20.15
C ALA A 111 40.10 7.58 19.71
N ASN A 112 40.39 8.08 18.54
CA ASN A 112 39.82 9.35 18.04
C ASN A 112 39.18 9.20 16.64
N LYS A 113 39.13 7.98 16.10
CA LYS A 113 38.60 7.75 14.76
C LYS A 113 37.70 6.53 14.73
N GLU A 114 36.53 6.73 14.21
CA GLU A 114 35.57 5.66 13.92
C GLU A 114 35.18 5.67 12.44
N PHE A 115 34.84 4.53 11.95
CA PHE A 115 34.17 4.34 10.66
C PHE A 115 32.74 3.88 10.92
N TYR A 116 31.82 4.51 10.26
CA TYR A 116 30.40 4.16 10.36
C TYR A 116 29.75 4.11 8.99
N LEU A 117 29.01 3.04 8.74
CA LEU A 117 28.26 2.82 7.51
C LEU A 117 26.88 2.28 7.82
N PHE A 118 25.85 2.86 7.28
CA PHE A 118 24.51 2.29 7.33
C PHE A 118 23.83 2.42 5.98
N GLY A 119 22.87 1.53 5.73
CA GLY A 119 22.06 1.57 4.54
C GLY A 119 20.78 0.75 4.73
N ASN A 120 19.80 1.05 3.90
CA ASN A 120 18.56 0.30 3.86
C ASN A 120 18.07 0.13 2.43
N TYR A 121 17.27 -0.90 2.25
CA TYR A 121 16.51 -1.16 1.04
C TYR A 121 15.10 -1.54 1.46
N ALA A 122 14.11 -1.04 0.74
CA ALA A 122 12.73 -1.44 0.95
C ALA A 122 12.00 -1.48 -0.38
N GLU A 123 11.23 -2.53 -0.56
CA GLU A 123 10.30 -2.69 -1.68
C GLU A 123 8.97 -3.16 -1.12
N ARG A 124 7.88 -2.62 -1.65
CA ARG A 124 6.53 -3.00 -1.25
C ARG A 124 5.59 -2.79 -2.41
N LYS A 125 4.79 -3.79 -2.70
CA LYS A 125 3.66 -3.67 -3.62
C LYS A 125 2.37 -3.55 -2.83
N VAL A 126 1.55 -2.61 -3.21
CA VAL A 126 0.27 -2.36 -2.53
C VAL A 126 -0.84 -2.24 -3.58
N LEU A 127 -1.84 -3.08 -3.45
CA LEU A 127 -3.08 -2.96 -4.19
C LEU A 127 -4.12 -2.31 -3.27
N GLY A 128 -4.31 -1.02 -3.43
CA GLY A 128 -5.17 -0.23 -2.57
C GLY A 128 -6.64 -0.34 -2.95
N GLY A 129 -7.48 0.14 -2.04
CA GLY A 129 -8.89 0.25 -2.26
C GLY A 129 -9.25 1.32 -3.29
N PHE A 130 -10.47 1.26 -3.77
CA PHE A 130 -11.02 2.15 -4.76
C PHE A 130 -12.14 3.01 -4.15
N PHE A 131 -12.17 4.27 -4.51
CA PHE A 131 -13.20 5.19 -4.08
C PHE A 131 -14.06 5.64 -5.26
N PHE A 132 -15.31 5.23 -5.27
CA PHE A 132 -16.28 5.66 -6.30
C PHE A 132 -16.48 7.16 -6.28
N ARG A 133 -16.40 7.78 -7.45
CA ARG A 133 -16.68 9.20 -7.65
C ARG A 133 -17.96 9.34 -8.44
N ASN A 134 -19.00 9.79 -7.77
CA ASN A 134 -20.24 10.07 -8.44
C ASN A 134 -20.06 11.24 -9.42
N PRO A 135 -20.47 11.09 -10.66
CA PRO A 135 -20.31 12.13 -11.69
C PRO A 135 -20.96 13.47 -11.35
N THR A 136 -22.05 13.44 -10.61
CA THR A 136 -22.80 14.66 -10.30
C THR A 136 -22.26 15.43 -9.10
N ASN A 137 -21.49 14.77 -8.24
CA ASN A 137 -21.04 15.37 -7.00
C ASN A 137 -19.65 16.01 -7.06
N ARG A 138 -18.96 15.88 -8.16
CA ARG A 138 -17.57 16.31 -8.27
C ARG A 138 -17.36 17.46 -9.24
N GLY A 139 -18.45 18.06 -9.67
CA GLY A 139 -18.45 19.31 -10.44
C GLY A 139 -17.83 19.22 -11.82
N GLY A 140 -18.41 19.91 -12.70
CA GLY A 140 -17.87 20.47 -13.91
C GLY A 140 -17.40 19.60 -15.06
N ILE A 141 -16.76 18.52 -14.82
CA ILE A 141 -16.21 17.69 -15.89
C ILE A 141 -17.09 16.51 -16.27
N PHE A 142 -18.11 16.27 -15.50
CA PHE A 142 -19.06 15.21 -15.75
C PHE A 142 -20.40 15.78 -16.19
N SER A 143 -21.21 14.93 -16.76
CA SER A 143 -22.52 15.29 -17.23
C SER A 143 -23.42 15.88 -16.15
N THR A 144 -24.30 16.77 -16.56
CA THR A 144 -25.28 17.41 -15.69
C THR A 144 -26.61 16.69 -15.63
N ASP A 145 -26.74 15.57 -16.31
CA ASP A 145 -27.95 14.79 -16.43
C ASP A 145 -28.11 13.71 -15.34
N GLY A 146 -27.58 13.94 -14.19
CA GLY A 146 -27.64 12.98 -13.10
C GLY A 146 -26.61 11.86 -13.18
N GLY A 147 -25.66 11.98 -14.05
CA GLY A 147 -24.65 10.95 -14.25
C GLY A 147 -25.03 9.91 -15.29
N ASP A 148 -26.07 10.16 -16.01
CA ASP A 148 -26.55 9.26 -17.03
C ASP A 148 -25.59 9.15 -18.21
N THR A 149 -25.10 10.28 -18.65
CA THR A 149 -24.06 10.26 -19.65
C THR A 149 -22.73 10.55 -19.06
N ARG A 150 -22.10 9.66 -18.61
CA ARG A 150 -20.93 9.88 -17.99
C ARG A 150 -19.84 9.78 -18.94
N MET A 151 -18.70 9.86 -18.41
CA MET A 151 -17.48 9.84 -19.12
C MET A 151 -17.35 8.71 -20.14
N VAL A 152 -17.86 7.57 -19.79
CA VAL A 152 -17.83 6.42 -20.69
C VAL A 152 -18.67 6.64 -21.92
N LEU A 153 -19.82 7.22 -21.76
CA LEU A 153 -20.65 7.55 -22.89
C LEU A 153 -20.09 8.70 -23.70
N ASP A 154 -19.49 9.62 -23.03
CA ASP A 154 -18.86 10.73 -23.72
C ASP A 154 -17.73 10.26 -24.61
N VAL A 155 -16.95 9.31 -24.16
CA VAL A 155 -15.95 8.65 -25.00
C VAL A 155 -16.61 7.92 -26.16
N ALA A 156 -17.67 7.19 -25.88
CA ALA A 156 -18.40 6.48 -26.93
C ALA A 156 -19.01 7.43 -27.95
N GLN A 157 -19.49 8.54 -27.50
CA GLN A 157 -20.01 9.54 -28.40
C GLN A 157 -18.95 10.21 -29.22
N ALA A 158 -17.83 10.44 -28.61
CA ALA A 158 -16.72 10.95 -29.35
C ALA A 158 -16.36 10.02 -30.47
N THR A 159 -16.36 8.76 -30.19
CA THR A 159 -16.03 7.78 -31.21
C THR A 159 -17.14 7.56 -32.21
N SER A 160 -18.36 7.74 -31.82
CA SER A 160 -19.49 7.57 -32.71
C SER A 160 -19.68 8.75 -33.63
N GLY A 161 -19.06 9.80 -33.32
CA GLY A 161 -19.27 11.03 -34.03
C GLY A 161 -20.60 11.62 -33.78
N ALA A 162 -21.31 11.10 -32.98
CA ALA A 162 -22.60 11.50 -32.87
C ALA A 162 -22.60 12.65 -32.13
N ALA A 163 -22.28 12.93 -31.73
CA ALA A 163 -22.56 13.82 -31.13
C ALA A 163 -21.60 14.41 -30.50
N ARG A 164 -20.93 14.08 -30.30
CA ARG A 164 -20.08 14.58 -29.63
C ARG A 164 -19.16 13.99 -29.42
N THR A 165 -18.59 14.06 -29.25
CA THR A 165 -17.68 13.68 -29.11
C THR A 165 -17.09 13.86 -28.01
N CYS A 166 -16.38 13.40 -27.72
CA CYS A 166 -15.80 13.44 -26.76
C CYS A 166 -15.49 14.23 -26.62
N PRO A 167 -15.77 14.19 -26.20
CA PRO A 167 -15.19 14.90 -25.61
C PRO A 167 -13.81 15.06 -25.34
#